data_ccc13bd448f3e63d7a49661962d64eca
#
_entry.id   ccc13bd448f3e63d7a49661962d64eca
#
_cell.length_a   1.000
_cell.length_b   1.000
_cell.length_c   1.000
_cell.angle_alpha   90.00
_cell.angle_beta   90.00
_cell.angle_gamma   90.00
#
_symmetry.space_group_name_H-M   'P 1'
#
loop_
_entity.id
_entity.type
_entity.pdbx_description
1 polymer ?
#
loop_
_entity_poly.entity_id
_entity_poly.type
_entity_poly.pdbx_seq_one_letter_code
_entity_poly.pdbx_strand_id
1 'polypeptide(L)' 'SPPDAGSLVRTGAPVLDAGTHLTDALKLFEQTHLPAFPVVWKNTGRLDGVLYRNALFQVITEMMKRESGGDVGM' A
#
# COMPACT_ATOMS: atom_id res chain seq x y z
N SER A 1 20.10 -16.61 -3.71
CA SER A 1 18.83 -16.38 -3.00
C SER A 1 18.24 -15.05 -3.40
N PRO A 2 16.92 -14.94 -3.33
CA PRO A 2 16.31 -13.68 -3.69
C PRO A 2 16.70 -12.57 -2.71
N PRO A 3 16.79 -11.32 -3.18
CA PRO A 3 17.07 -10.22 -2.28
C PRO A 3 15.93 -10.06 -1.26
N ASP A 4 16.28 -9.73 -0.03
CA ASP A 4 15.26 -9.48 0.97
C ASP A 4 14.75 -8.05 0.87
N ALA A 5 13.70 -7.76 1.62
CA ALA A 5 13.11 -6.43 1.60
C ALA A 5 14.03 -5.39 2.21
N GLY A 6 14.92 -5.81 3.10
CA GLY A 6 15.92 -4.91 3.66
C GLY A 6 16.86 -4.36 2.62
N SER A 7 17.21 -5.16 1.61
CA SER A 7 18.03 -4.68 0.49
C SER A 7 17.33 -3.57 -0.27
N LEU A 8 16.04 -3.70 -0.51
CA LEU A 8 15.25 -2.67 -1.19
C LEU A 8 15.26 -1.36 -0.41
N VAL A 9 15.10 -1.43 0.91
CA VAL A 9 15.14 -0.24 1.75
C VAL A 9 16.50 0.43 1.67
N ARG A 10 17.59 -0.36 1.72
CA ARG A 10 18.94 0.18 1.68
C ARG A 10 19.30 0.82 0.35
N THR A 11 18.74 0.33 -0.75
CA THR A 11 19.00 0.90 -2.06
C THR A 11 18.17 2.15 -2.33
N GLY A 12 17.28 2.52 -1.41
CA GLY A 12 16.40 3.65 -1.61
C GLY A 12 15.25 3.38 -2.54
N ALA A 13 15.01 2.13 -2.90
CA ALA A 13 13.86 1.78 -3.72
C ALA A 13 12.56 2.12 -2.99
N PRO A 14 11.51 2.58 -3.71
CA PRO A 14 10.26 2.92 -3.04
C PRO A 14 9.61 1.70 -2.44
N VAL A 15 9.37 1.75 -1.14
CA VAL A 15 8.68 0.69 -0.40
C VAL A 15 7.67 1.33 0.53
N LEU A 16 6.66 0.54 0.91
CA LEU A 16 5.70 0.96 1.93
C LEU A 16 6.00 0.24 3.24
N ASP A 17 5.88 0.97 4.34
CA ASP A 17 5.89 0.35 5.66
C ASP A 17 4.55 -0.34 5.89
N ALA A 18 4.59 -1.55 6.43
CA ALA A 18 3.37 -2.31 6.70
C ALA A 18 2.42 -1.61 7.66
N GLY A 19 2.92 -0.67 8.45
CA GLY A 19 2.08 0.13 9.34
C GLY A 19 1.54 1.41 8.73
N THR A 20 1.78 1.65 7.44
CA THR A 20 1.33 2.87 6.78
C THR A 20 -0.18 2.90 6.63
N HIS A 21 -0.78 4.04 6.91
CA HIS A 21 -2.22 4.23 6.69
C HIS A 21 -2.53 4.28 5.19
N LEU A 22 -3.74 3.87 4.84
CA LEU A 22 -4.18 3.85 3.44
C LEU A 22 -4.08 5.21 2.77
N THR A 23 -4.37 6.29 3.51
CA THR A 23 -4.29 7.63 2.95
C THR A 23 -2.86 8.01 2.57
N ASP A 24 -1.88 7.59 3.37
CA ASP A 24 -0.48 7.84 3.07
C ASP A 24 0.00 6.99 1.91
N ALA A 25 -0.46 5.75 1.84
CA ALA A 25 -0.16 4.87 0.71
C ALA A 25 -0.71 5.47 -0.60
N LEU A 26 -1.92 6.00 -0.54
CA LEU A 26 -2.52 6.63 -1.71
C LEU A 26 -1.69 7.82 -2.19
N LYS A 27 -1.21 8.64 -1.26
CA LYS A 27 -0.35 9.78 -1.61
C LYS A 27 0.92 9.32 -2.32
N LEU A 28 1.53 8.24 -1.85
CA LEU A 28 2.72 7.70 -2.49
C LEU A 28 2.44 7.21 -3.90
N PHE A 29 1.31 6.54 -4.11
CA PHE A 29 0.92 6.12 -5.44
C PHE A 29 0.66 7.30 -6.36
N GLU A 30 0.05 8.35 -5.85
CA GLU A 30 -0.20 9.55 -6.65
C GLU A 30 1.09 10.26 -7.05
N GLN A 31 2.09 10.27 -6.18
CA GLN A 31 3.34 10.95 -6.42
C GLN A 31 4.26 10.18 -7.36
N THR A 32 4.20 8.86 -7.34
CA THR A 32 5.21 8.03 -8.01
C THR A 32 4.74 7.41 -9.31
N HIS A 33 3.44 7.31 -9.53
CA HIS A 33 2.84 6.68 -10.73
C HIS A 33 3.24 5.22 -10.90
N LEU A 34 3.75 4.59 -9.85
CA LEU A 34 4.13 3.18 -9.91
C LEU A 34 2.89 2.29 -9.82
N PRO A 35 2.92 1.10 -10.45
CA PRO A 35 1.78 0.19 -10.39
C PRO A 35 1.66 -0.56 -9.07
N ALA A 36 2.73 -0.63 -8.29
CA ALA A 36 2.76 -1.38 -7.05
C ALA A 36 3.94 -0.98 -6.19
N PHE A 37 3.82 -1.25 -4.90
CA PHE A 37 4.93 -1.11 -3.96
C PHE A 37 5.09 -2.38 -3.15
N PRO A 38 6.33 -2.83 -2.91
CA PRO A 38 6.54 -3.84 -1.88
C PRO A 38 6.21 -3.26 -0.51
N VAL A 39 5.55 -4.05 0.31
CA VAL A 39 5.18 -3.67 1.67
C VAL A 39 6.09 -4.42 2.63
N VAL A 40 6.78 -3.69 3.47
CA VAL A 40 7.77 -4.26 4.38
C VAL A 40 7.52 -3.80 5.80
N TRP A 41 7.95 -4.63 6.75
CA TRP A 41 8.05 -4.24 8.15
C TRP A 41 9.40 -3.56 8.33
N LYS A 42 9.43 -2.24 8.34
CA LYS A 42 10.69 -1.51 8.34
C LYS A 42 11.59 -1.81 9.53
N ASN A 43 11.01 -2.12 10.67
CA ASN A 43 11.78 -2.44 11.86
C ASN A 43 12.54 -3.78 11.73
N THR A 44 12.07 -4.69 10.89
CA THR A 44 12.72 -5.99 10.69
C THR A 44 13.23 -6.18 9.28
N GLY A 45 12.77 -5.37 8.33
CA GLY A 45 13.11 -5.51 6.92
C GLY A 45 12.40 -6.66 6.23
N ARG A 46 11.44 -7.29 6.88
CA ARG A 46 10.74 -8.46 6.30
C ARG A 46 9.67 -8.01 5.33
N LEU A 47 9.61 -8.70 4.20
CA LEU A 47 8.58 -8.45 3.21
C LEU A 47 7.23 -8.97 3.70
N ASP A 48 6.24 -8.12 3.72
CA ASP A 48 4.88 -8.49 4.07
C ASP A 48 4.08 -8.89 2.83
N GLY A 49 4.32 -8.21 1.72
CA GLY A 49 3.61 -8.48 0.48
C GLY A 49 3.84 -7.37 -0.51
N VAL A 50 2.98 -7.31 -1.51
CA VAL A 50 3.02 -6.26 -2.52
C VAL A 50 1.64 -5.61 -2.60
N LEU A 51 1.59 -4.29 -2.51
CA LEU A 51 0.34 -3.56 -2.64
C LEU A 51 0.27 -2.99 -4.06
N TYR A 52 -0.71 -3.46 -4.81
CA TYR A 52 -0.95 -2.99 -6.17
C TYR A 52 -1.85 -1.75 -6.15
N ARG A 53 -1.57 -0.84 -7.07
CA ARG A 53 -2.35 0.39 -7.22
C ARG A 53 -3.84 0.11 -7.37
N ASN A 54 -4.18 -0.83 -8.24
CA ASN A 54 -5.58 -1.17 -8.47
C ASN A 54 -6.24 -1.77 -7.23
N ALA A 55 -5.50 -2.58 -6.49
CA ALA A 55 -6.02 -3.17 -5.26
C ALA A 55 -6.31 -2.09 -4.22
N LEU A 56 -5.42 -1.12 -4.10
CA LEU A 56 -5.63 -0.01 -3.17
C LEU A 56 -6.88 0.79 -3.53
N PHE A 57 -7.06 1.11 -4.80
CA PHE A 57 -8.25 1.84 -5.23
C PHE A 57 -9.52 1.04 -5.03
N GLN A 58 -9.47 -0.28 -5.19
CA GLN A 58 -10.62 -1.13 -4.88
C GLN A 58 -10.99 -1.07 -3.41
N VAL A 59 -10.00 -1.13 -2.53
CA VAL A 59 -10.24 -1.06 -1.10
C VAL A 59 -10.87 0.29 -0.73
N ILE A 60 -10.33 1.36 -1.26
CA ILE A 60 -10.85 2.71 -0.98
C ILE A 60 -12.29 2.84 -1.49
N THR A 61 -12.57 2.34 -2.69
CA THR A 61 -13.91 2.36 -3.26
C THR A 61 -14.89 1.59 -2.39
N GLU A 62 -14.48 0.43 -1.90
CA GLU A 62 -15.32 -0.38 -1.02
C GLU A 62 -15.61 0.33 0.30
N MET A 63 -14.61 1.00 0.85
CA MET A 63 -14.80 1.77 2.08
C MET A 63 -15.79 2.91 1.85
N MET A 64 -15.66 3.61 0.75
CA MET A 64 -16.57 4.69 0.39
C MET A 64 -18.00 4.19 0.18
N LYS A 65 -18.14 3.04 -0.46
CA LYS A 65 -19.46 2.43 -0.65
C LYS A 65 -20.12 2.09 0.67
N ARG A 66 -19.34 1.57 1.62
CA ARG A 66 -19.90 1.21 2.92
C ARG A 66 -20.45 2.43 3.64
N GLU A 67 -19.73 3.53 3.58
CA GLU A 67 -20.17 4.75 4.22
C GLU A 67 -21.42 5.32 3.56
N SER A 68 -21.42 5.38 2.23
CA SER A 68 -22.57 5.90 1.48
C SER A 68 -23.70 4.89 1.44
N GLY A 69 -23.37 3.63 1.29
CA GLY A 69 -24.36 2.57 1.16
C GLY A 69 -25.21 2.40 2.39
N GLY A 70 -24.64 2.65 3.54
CA GLY A 70 -25.40 2.59 4.77
C GLY A 70 -26.53 3.58 4.81
N ASP A 71 -26.33 4.73 4.20
CA ASP A 71 -27.34 5.77 4.15
C ASP A 71 -28.38 5.51 3.07
N VAL A 72 -27.94 4.93 1.98
CA VAL A 72 -28.78 4.72 0.81
C VAL A 72 -29.51 3.38 0.89
N GLY A 73 -29.02 2.52 1.71
CA GLY A 73 -29.54 1.15 1.81
C GLY A 73 -30.98 1.04 2.23
N MET A 74 -31.65 2.05 2.21
CA MET A 74 -33.06 2.07 2.53
C MET A 74 -33.92 1.46 1.49
#